data_85018e6fbb04e5911bed7de541485c6b
#
_entry.id   85018e6fbb04e5911bed7de541485c6b
#
_cell.length_a   1.000
_cell.length_b   1.000
_cell.length_c   1.000
_cell.angle_alpha   90.00
_cell.angle_beta   90.00
_cell.angle_gamma   90.00
#
_symmetry.space_group_name_H-M   'P 1'
#
loop_
_entity.id
_entity.type
_entity.pdbx_description
1 polymer ?
#
loop_
_entity_poly.entity_id
_entity_poly.type
_entity_poly.pdbx_seq_one_letter_code
_entity_poly.pdbx_strand_id
1 'polypeptide(L)'
;MPRSLRATTIALFSVAIAVASVVVFRGPLLSLAGISLDSGAAGATALRVPDGFSASVFALGLDRPRFMAISEAGVLMVADMDADHVVALPDRDADGVADEMVVVGEGYDRAHSVAFEADGSLLVAGGGTLFRVTLDGDLREVEREALLTYPRGGAHFTRTIAVADDGSHLISIGSSCNACWEDDGWRATIVEASPEGESARVLMRGLRNAVGVAIDPATGAAWATNNGRDLMGDDSPPETLYRVVEGTDAGWPRCHAGDIPDPDLGDEPDPITGLTGCEGVVPPSATFGAHAAPLGIAFWRDHAVIAFHGSWNRSTKVGYDVLWLPWDDGPVGPPEVLASGFLDPASGDASGRPAGVVVGADGALYLSDDKGGFVYRIEG
;
A
#
# COMPACT_ATOMS: atom_id res chain seq x y z
N MET A 1 0.45 -48.76 -68.93
CA MET A 1 0.44 -49.52 -67.68
C MET A 1 0.61 -48.55 -66.53
N PRO A 2 -0.41 -48.22 -65.77
CA PRO A 2 -0.29 -47.29 -64.66
C PRO A 2 -0.06 -48.02 -63.35
N ARG A 3 0.91 -47.52 -62.55
CA ARG A 3 1.19 -47.98 -61.21
C ARG A 3 0.27 -47.28 -60.21
N SER A 4 -0.44 -48.05 -59.44
CA SER A 4 -1.31 -47.62 -58.32
C SER A 4 -0.49 -47.08 -57.15
N LEU A 5 -0.75 -45.83 -56.76
CA LEU A 5 -0.34 -45.28 -55.48
C LEU A 5 -1.34 -45.71 -54.40
N ARG A 6 -0.89 -46.39 -53.41
CA ARG A 6 -1.63 -46.68 -52.18
C ARG A 6 -1.53 -45.42 -51.30
N ALA A 7 -2.68 -44.79 -51.02
CA ALA A 7 -2.81 -43.76 -50.03
C ALA A 7 -2.79 -44.37 -48.61
N THR A 8 -1.81 -44.04 -47.83
CA THR A 8 -1.74 -44.38 -46.41
C THR A 8 -2.41 -43.28 -45.62
N THR A 9 -3.60 -43.55 -45.09
CA THR A 9 -4.34 -42.63 -44.23
C THR A 9 -3.66 -42.64 -42.87
N ILE A 10 -2.98 -41.53 -42.52
CA ILE A 10 -2.50 -41.26 -41.16
C ILE A 10 -3.67 -40.57 -40.40
N ALA A 11 -4.24 -41.33 -39.47
CA ALA A 11 -5.18 -40.77 -38.51
C ALA A 11 -4.43 -39.91 -37.48
N LEU A 12 -4.50 -38.61 -37.60
CA LEU A 12 -4.07 -37.66 -36.58
C LEU A 12 -5.10 -37.65 -35.45
N PHE A 13 -4.76 -38.28 -34.35
CA PHE A 13 -5.45 -38.10 -33.08
C PHE A 13 -5.09 -36.69 -32.56
N SER A 14 -5.97 -35.70 -32.77
CA SER A 14 -5.90 -34.43 -32.09
C SER A 14 -6.35 -34.65 -30.66
N VAL A 15 -5.41 -34.77 -29.73
CA VAL A 15 -5.70 -34.59 -28.30
C VAL A 15 -5.89 -33.12 -28.07
N ALA A 16 -7.14 -32.68 -28.06
CA ALA A 16 -7.50 -31.38 -27.54
C ALA A 16 -7.29 -31.42 -26.02
N ILE A 17 -6.16 -30.93 -25.56
CA ILE A 17 -5.98 -30.56 -24.14
C ILE A 17 -6.82 -29.28 -23.95
N ALA A 18 -8.04 -29.44 -23.48
CA ALA A 18 -8.78 -28.37 -22.89
C ALA A 18 -8.05 -27.97 -21.60
N VAL A 19 -7.20 -26.95 -21.69
CA VAL A 19 -6.78 -26.20 -20.51
C VAL A 19 -8.02 -25.42 -20.09
N ALA A 20 -8.84 -26.06 -19.25
CA ALA A 20 -9.82 -25.34 -18.47
C ALA A 20 -9.01 -24.43 -17.55
N SER A 21 -8.99 -23.16 -17.87
CA SER A 21 -8.61 -22.12 -16.89
C SER A 21 -9.66 -22.21 -15.78
N VAL A 22 -9.36 -23.00 -14.76
CA VAL A 22 -10.12 -23.01 -13.52
C VAL A 22 -9.77 -21.69 -12.83
N VAL A 23 -10.47 -20.63 -13.21
CA VAL A 23 -10.64 -19.48 -12.32
C VAL A 23 -11.49 -20.03 -11.19
N VAL A 24 -10.82 -20.50 -10.16
CA VAL A 24 -11.47 -21.00 -8.97
C VAL A 24 -11.96 -19.78 -8.21
N PHE A 25 -13.20 -19.42 -8.41
CA PHE A 25 -13.96 -18.70 -7.39
C PHE A 25 -14.04 -19.62 -6.15
N ARG A 26 -13.04 -19.55 -5.27
CA ARG A 26 -12.94 -20.44 -4.13
C ARG A 26 -13.86 -20.01 -2.99
N GLY A 27 -14.18 -18.73 -2.85
CA GLY A 27 -15.02 -18.23 -1.77
C GLY A 27 -16.44 -18.80 -1.75
N PRO A 28 -17.25 -18.62 -2.82
CA PRO A 28 -18.66 -19.08 -2.81
C PRO A 28 -18.82 -20.60 -2.80
N LEU A 29 -17.85 -21.35 -3.37
CA LEU A 29 -17.90 -22.83 -3.40
C LEU A 29 -17.52 -23.47 -2.06
N LEU A 30 -16.65 -22.81 -1.27
CA LEU A 30 -16.24 -23.31 0.04
C LEU A 30 -17.34 -23.08 1.09
N SER A 31 -18.03 -21.94 1.03
CA SER A 31 -19.16 -21.68 1.94
C SER A 31 -20.37 -22.60 1.69
N LEU A 32 -20.64 -22.93 0.42
CA LEU A 32 -21.68 -23.91 0.05
C LEU A 32 -21.36 -25.36 0.48
N ALA A 33 -20.08 -25.68 0.71
CA ALA A 33 -19.64 -27.00 1.14
C ALA A 33 -19.56 -27.15 2.67
N GLY A 34 -19.88 -26.10 3.44
CA GLY A 34 -19.76 -26.12 4.91
C GLY A 34 -18.31 -26.28 5.40
N ILE A 35 -17.33 -25.92 4.56
CA ILE A 35 -15.91 -25.90 4.93
C ILE A 35 -15.70 -24.58 5.65
N SER A 36 -15.66 -24.63 6.97
CA SER A 36 -15.13 -23.58 7.82
C SER A 36 -13.71 -23.28 7.35
N LEU A 37 -13.43 -22.03 6.97
CA LEU A 37 -12.07 -21.53 6.73
C LEU A 37 -11.39 -21.35 8.10
N ASP A 38 -11.30 -22.45 8.85
CA ASP A 38 -10.58 -22.46 10.11
C ASP A 38 -9.10 -22.28 9.83
N SER A 39 -8.50 -21.25 10.39
CA SER A 39 -7.07 -20.87 10.59
C SER A 39 -5.96 -21.48 9.68
N GLY A 40 -6.31 -22.10 8.57
CA GLY A 40 -5.44 -22.83 7.68
C GLY A 40 -5.76 -22.60 6.21
N ALA A 41 -6.12 -21.36 5.79
CA ALA A 41 -6.25 -21.05 4.36
C ALA A 41 -4.95 -21.47 3.65
N ALA A 42 -5.04 -22.42 2.72
CA ALA A 42 -3.86 -22.97 2.06
C ALA A 42 -3.09 -21.83 1.38
N GLY A 43 -1.85 -21.61 1.80
CA GLY A 43 -0.97 -20.55 1.30
C GLY A 43 -0.92 -19.29 2.16
N ALA A 44 -1.79 -19.13 3.16
CA ALA A 44 -1.70 -17.99 4.09
C ALA A 44 -0.47 -18.13 4.99
N THR A 45 0.19 -17.01 5.26
CA THR A 45 1.28 -16.97 6.24
C THR A 45 0.72 -17.10 7.65
N ALA A 46 1.23 -18.05 8.42
CA ALA A 46 0.95 -18.11 9.86
C ALA A 46 1.69 -16.96 10.55
N LEU A 47 0.99 -15.87 10.85
CA LEU A 47 1.57 -14.72 11.50
C LEU A 47 1.94 -15.04 12.96
N ARG A 48 3.08 -14.53 13.38
CA ARG A 48 3.49 -14.49 14.78
C ARG A 48 3.23 -13.10 15.33
N VAL A 49 2.43 -13.03 16.38
CA VAL A 49 2.07 -11.80 17.10
C VAL A 49 2.46 -11.93 18.58
N PRO A 50 2.61 -10.84 19.33
CA PRO A 50 2.92 -10.88 20.76
C PRO A 50 1.83 -11.58 21.59
N ASP A 51 2.19 -11.99 22.80
CA ASP A 51 1.24 -12.56 23.76
C ASP A 51 0.06 -11.59 24.02
N GLY A 52 -1.14 -12.12 24.01
CA GLY A 52 -2.37 -11.33 24.16
C GLY A 52 -2.96 -10.83 22.84
N PHE A 53 -2.27 -11.06 21.72
CA PHE A 53 -2.79 -10.79 20.38
C PHE A 53 -3.11 -12.10 19.65
N SER A 54 -4.02 -12.02 18.70
CA SER A 54 -4.30 -13.10 17.74
C SER A 54 -4.34 -12.54 16.32
N ALA A 55 -4.01 -13.37 15.35
CA ALA A 55 -4.07 -13.02 13.93
C ALA A 55 -4.80 -14.12 13.16
N SER A 56 -5.74 -13.73 12.31
CA SER A 56 -6.53 -14.62 11.46
C SER A 56 -6.58 -14.09 10.02
N VAL A 57 -6.94 -14.94 9.07
CA VAL A 57 -7.22 -14.51 7.70
C VAL A 57 -8.63 -13.96 7.65
N PHE A 58 -8.78 -12.70 7.28
CA PHE A 58 -10.08 -12.03 7.08
C PHE A 58 -10.61 -12.26 5.67
N ALA A 59 -9.74 -12.13 4.65
CA ALA A 59 -10.09 -12.37 3.24
C ALA A 59 -8.91 -12.94 2.47
N LEU A 60 -9.20 -13.62 1.37
CA LEU A 60 -8.21 -14.23 0.49
C LEU A 60 -8.64 -14.17 -0.98
N GLY A 61 -7.69 -14.37 -1.90
CA GLY A 61 -7.96 -14.42 -3.33
C GLY A 61 -7.97 -13.06 -4.01
N LEU A 62 -7.38 -12.04 -3.37
CA LEU A 62 -7.08 -10.76 -4.00
C LEU A 62 -5.84 -10.85 -4.90
N ASP A 63 -5.74 -9.92 -5.86
CA ASP A 63 -4.62 -9.84 -6.80
C ASP A 63 -3.79 -8.56 -6.53
N ARG A 64 -2.97 -8.59 -5.51
CA ARG A 64 -2.17 -7.50 -4.96
C ARG A 64 -2.97 -6.45 -4.18
N PRO A 65 -3.60 -6.83 -3.05
CA PRO A 65 -4.30 -5.89 -2.18
C PRO A 65 -3.32 -4.86 -1.60
N ARG A 66 -3.67 -3.58 -1.75
CA ARG A 66 -2.83 -2.47 -1.30
C ARG A 66 -3.47 -1.76 -0.11
N PHE A 67 -3.84 -0.49 -0.27
CA PHE A 67 -4.39 0.28 0.83
C PHE A 67 -5.88 0.06 0.98
N MET A 68 -6.35 0.24 2.19
CA MET A 68 -7.71 -0.12 2.62
C MET A 68 -8.34 1.04 3.37
N ALA A 69 -9.66 1.09 3.37
CA ALA A 69 -10.45 2.02 4.18
C ALA A 69 -11.67 1.31 4.77
N ILE A 70 -12.17 1.81 5.89
CA ILE A 70 -13.38 1.30 6.55
C ILE A 70 -14.50 2.30 6.30
N SER A 71 -15.66 1.82 5.82
CA SER A 71 -16.86 2.63 5.70
C SER A 71 -17.49 2.89 7.08
N GLU A 72 -18.40 3.87 7.16
CA GLU A 72 -19.17 4.13 8.38
C GLU A 72 -19.96 2.89 8.87
N ALA A 73 -20.38 2.04 7.93
CA ALA A 73 -21.06 0.78 8.23
C ALA A 73 -20.10 -0.36 8.66
N GLY A 74 -18.80 -0.11 8.78
CA GLY A 74 -17.79 -1.09 9.18
C GLY A 74 -17.31 -2.00 8.04
N VAL A 75 -17.68 -1.74 6.79
CA VAL A 75 -17.24 -2.57 5.64
C VAL A 75 -15.83 -2.17 5.21
N LEU A 76 -14.95 -3.16 5.07
CA LEU A 76 -13.59 -2.96 4.58
C LEU A 76 -13.58 -2.83 3.06
N MET A 77 -13.06 -1.71 2.55
CA MET A 77 -12.76 -1.48 1.13
C MET A 77 -11.29 -1.71 0.88
N VAL A 78 -10.95 -2.40 -0.20
CA VAL A 78 -9.56 -2.73 -0.56
C VAL A 78 -9.28 -2.31 -2.00
N ALA A 79 -8.21 -1.55 -2.21
CA ALA A 79 -7.66 -1.32 -3.54
C ALA A 79 -6.88 -2.58 -3.95
N ASP A 80 -7.38 -3.32 -4.92
CA ASP A 80 -6.78 -4.54 -5.46
C ASP A 80 -6.07 -4.22 -6.78
N MET A 81 -4.80 -3.87 -6.66
CA MET A 81 -4.07 -3.08 -7.65
C MET A 81 -3.86 -3.78 -8.99
N ASP A 82 -3.47 -5.05 -8.98
CA ASP A 82 -3.15 -5.76 -10.24
C ASP A 82 -4.43 -6.26 -10.94
N ALA A 83 -5.54 -6.41 -10.22
CA ALA A 83 -6.87 -6.60 -10.78
C ALA A 83 -7.51 -5.29 -11.28
N ASP A 84 -6.90 -4.13 -10.98
CA ASP A 84 -7.36 -2.78 -11.33
C ASP A 84 -8.81 -2.50 -10.90
N HIS A 85 -9.18 -2.97 -9.72
CA HIS A 85 -10.49 -2.74 -9.14
C HIS A 85 -10.41 -2.39 -7.64
N VAL A 86 -11.53 -1.93 -7.11
CA VAL A 86 -11.76 -1.82 -5.68
C VAL A 86 -12.79 -2.87 -5.29
N VAL A 87 -12.55 -3.55 -4.18
CA VAL A 87 -13.47 -4.52 -3.62
C VAL A 87 -13.96 -4.12 -2.24
N ALA A 88 -15.21 -4.44 -1.93
CA ALA A 88 -15.78 -4.38 -0.60
C ALA A 88 -15.80 -5.80 0.02
N LEU A 89 -15.45 -5.90 1.28
CA LEU A 89 -15.35 -7.13 2.05
C LEU A 89 -16.25 -7.02 3.29
N PRO A 90 -17.58 -7.21 3.17
CA PRO A 90 -18.48 -7.20 4.31
C PRO A 90 -18.29 -8.43 5.19
N ASP A 91 -18.38 -8.22 6.50
CA ASP A 91 -18.50 -9.25 7.54
C ASP A 91 -19.80 -8.96 8.31
N ARG A 92 -20.92 -9.56 7.86
CA ARG A 92 -22.26 -9.23 8.35
C ARG A 92 -22.63 -9.96 9.64
N ASP A 93 -22.02 -11.11 9.87
CA ASP A 93 -22.26 -11.91 11.07
C ASP A 93 -21.20 -11.67 12.16
N ALA A 94 -20.21 -10.81 11.87
CA ALA A 94 -19.15 -10.37 12.76
C ALA A 94 -18.31 -11.55 13.30
N ASP A 95 -18.06 -12.56 12.46
CA ASP A 95 -17.24 -13.71 12.84
C ASP A 95 -15.73 -13.47 12.60
N GLY A 96 -15.36 -12.31 12.00
CA GLY A 96 -13.99 -11.91 11.71
C GLY A 96 -13.47 -12.46 10.39
N VAL A 97 -14.37 -12.91 9.50
CA VAL A 97 -14.07 -13.36 8.14
C VAL A 97 -15.04 -12.67 7.17
N ALA A 98 -14.54 -12.19 6.05
CA ALA A 98 -15.41 -11.59 5.05
C ALA A 98 -16.37 -12.62 4.44
N ASP A 99 -17.68 -12.32 4.44
CA ASP A 99 -18.71 -13.19 3.88
C ASP A 99 -18.59 -13.37 2.36
N GLU A 100 -18.19 -12.30 1.69
CA GLU A 100 -18.08 -12.22 0.23
C GLU A 100 -17.07 -11.14 -0.20
N MET A 101 -16.70 -11.18 -1.47
CA MET A 101 -15.95 -10.13 -2.14
C MET A 101 -16.86 -9.48 -3.19
N VAL A 102 -17.22 -8.21 -2.98
CA VAL A 102 -18.04 -7.43 -3.91
C VAL A 102 -17.12 -6.52 -4.70
N VAL A 103 -17.08 -6.66 -6.03
CA VAL A 103 -16.40 -5.68 -6.89
C VAL A 103 -17.19 -4.38 -6.88
N VAL A 104 -16.59 -3.34 -6.33
CA VAL A 104 -17.14 -1.98 -6.24
C VAL A 104 -17.15 -1.33 -7.62
N GLY A 105 -15.98 -1.23 -8.24
CA GLY A 105 -15.76 -0.67 -9.56
C GLY A 105 -14.38 -1.05 -10.11
N GLU A 106 -14.16 -0.84 -11.39
CA GLU A 106 -12.96 -1.26 -12.15
C GLU A 106 -12.42 -0.12 -13.01
N GLY A 107 -11.15 -0.23 -13.47
CA GLY A 107 -10.58 0.71 -14.43
C GLY A 107 -10.11 2.02 -13.80
N TYR A 108 -9.48 1.95 -12.64
CA TYR A 108 -8.91 3.10 -11.93
C TYR A 108 -7.44 3.41 -12.32
N ASP A 109 -6.89 2.72 -13.30
CA ASP A 109 -5.46 2.79 -13.67
C ASP A 109 -4.55 2.31 -12.53
N ARG A 110 -4.78 1.05 -12.09
CA ARG A 110 -4.10 0.41 -10.96
C ARG A 110 -4.46 1.07 -9.63
N ALA A 111 -5.69 0.86 -9.16
CA ALA A 111 -6.16 1.34 -7.86
C ALA A 111 -5.14 1.01 -6.77
N HIS A 112 -4.62 2.02 -6.08
CA HIS A 112 -3.60 1.83 -5.05
C HIS A 112 -4.11 2.13 -3.65
N SER A 113 -4.92 3.16 -3.49
CA SER A 113 -5.41 3.61 -2.19
C SER A 113 -6.87 4.04 -2.29
N VAL A 114 -7.57 3.82 -1.21
CA VAL A 114 -8.96 4.25 -0.99
C VAL A 114 -9.07 5.01 0.32
N ALA A 115 -10.02 5.95 0.40
CA ALA A 115 -10.39 6.65 1.62
C ALA A 115 -11.86 7.05 1.55
N PHE A 116 -12.51 7.28 2.68
CA PHE A 116 -13.86 7.82 2.70
C PHE A 116 -13.86 9.30 3.03
N GLU A 117 -14.73 10.06 2.37
CA GLU A 117 -15.11 11.41 2.76
C GLU A 117 -16.20 11.37 3.84
N ALA A 118 -16.40 12.48 4.53
CA ALA A 118 -17.37 12.57 5.63
C ALA A 118 -18.83 12.35 5.19
N ASP A 119 -19.14 12.53 3.91
CA ASP A 119 -20.47 12.28 3.34
C ASP A 119 -20.69 10.81 2.92
N GLY A 120 -19.66 9.96 3.08
CA GLY A 120 -19.69 8.55 2.71
C GLY A 120 -19.24 8.26 1.26
N SER A 121 -18.85 9.26 0.49
CA SER A 121 -18.25 9.09 -0.83
C SER A 121 -16.90 8.39 -0.71
N LEU A 122 -16.61 7.47 -1.64
CA LEU A 122 -15.35 6.73 -1.68
C LEU A 122 -14.38 7.45 -2.61
N LEU A 123 -13.22 7.82 -2.10
CA LEU A 123 -12.09 8.27 -2.90
C LEU A 123 -11.25 7.09 -3.34
N VAL A 124 -10.86 7.07 -4.62
CA VAL A 124 -9.97 6.05 -5.19
C VAL A 124 -8.80 6.74 -5.89
N ALA A 125 -7.58 6.48 -5.41
CA ALA A 125 -6.36 6.97 -6.03
C ALA A 125 -5.77 5.90 -6.96
N GLY A 126 -5.81 6.15 -8.26
CA GLY A 126 -5.17 5.35 -9.29
C GLY A 126 -3.83 5.94 -9.73
N GLY A 127 -3.24 5.43 -10.81
CA GLY A 127 -1.91 5.81 -11.28
C GLY A 127 -1.78 7.25 -11.80
N GLY A 128 -2.88 7.90 -12.17
CA GLY A 128 -2.86 9.26 -12.72
C GLY A 128 -4.04 10.14 -12.34
N THR A 129 -5.00 9.62 -11.58
CA THR A 129 -6.24 10.35 -11.26
C THR A 129 -6.75 9.97 -9.88
N LEU A 130 -7.21 10.97 -9.13
CA LEU A 130 -8.05 10.81 -7.97
C LEU A 130 -9.50 10.83 -8.41
N PHE A 131 -10.24 9.81 -8.06
CA PHE A 131 -11.67 9.69 -8.32
C PHE A 131 -12.47 9.81 -7.03
N ARG A 132 -13.62 10.47 -7.11
CA ARG A 132 -14.72 10.35 -6.14
C ARG A 132 -15.75 9.38 -6.71
N VAL A 133 -16.18 8.42 -5.92
CA VAL A 133 -17.07 7.34 -6.31
C VAL A 133 -18.27 7.31 -5.38
N THR A 134 -19.46 7.35 -5.96
CA THR A 134 -20.72 7.17 -5.24
C THR A 134 -21.11 5.70 -5.28
N LEU A 135 -21.48 5.14 -4.12
CA LEU A 135 -21.86 3.75 -3.97
C LEU A 135 -23.40 3.61 -3.81
N ASP A 136 -23.94 2.51 -4.31
CA ASP A 136 -25.31 2.10 -3.99
C ASP A 136 -25.38 1.25 -2.70
N GLY A 137 -26.61 0.81 -2.35
CA GLY A 137 -26.83 -0.03 -1.17
C GLY A 137 -26.24 -1.44 -1.25
N ASP A 138 -25.80 -1.86 -2.46
CA ASP A 138 -25.14 -3.14 -2.70
C ASP A 138 -23.60 -2.98 -2.82
N LEU A 139 -23.07 -1.83 -2.37
CA LEU A 139 -21.64 -1.47 -2.36
C LEU A 139 -21.02 -1.37 -3.77
N ARG A 140 -21.81 -1.06 -4.79
CA ARG A 140 -21.35 -0.92 -6.17
C ARG A 140 -21.28 0.54 -6.59
N GLU A 141 -20.30 0.85 -7.42
CA GLU A 141 -20.17 2.15 -8.04
C GLU A 141 -21.40 2.46 -8.94
N VAL A 142 -22.04 3.60 -8.70
CA VAL A 142 -23.14 4.13 -9.53
C VAL A 142 -22.73 5.41 -10.26
N GLU A 143 -21.72 6.13 -9.72
CA GLU A 143 -21.20 7.34 -10.32
C GLU A 143 -19.73 7.49 -9.99
N ARG A 144 -18.94 8.03 -10.94
CA ARG A 144 -17.51 8.33 -10.77
C ARG A 144 -17.21 9.71 -11.31
N GLU A 145 -16.58 10.53 -10.50
CA GLU A 145 -16.05 11.84 -10.85
C GLU A 145 -14.53 11.84 -10.79
N ALA A 146 -13.85 12.46 -11.75
CA ALA A 146 -12.41 12.71 -11.70
C ALA A 146 -12.18 14.06 -11.00
N LEU A 147 -11.64 14.05 -9.78
CA LEU A 147 -11.39 15.25 -8.98
C LEU A 147 -10.08 15.92 -9.35
N LEU A 148 -9.00 15.13 -9.48
CA LEU A 148 -7.65 15.66 -9.67
C LEU A 148 -6.85 14.73 -10.57
N THR A 149 -6.05 15.30 -11.46
CA THR A 149 -5.04 14.55 -12.24
C THR A 149 -3.65 14.91 -11.79
N TYR A 150 -2.76 13.92 -11.73
CA TYR A 150 -1.38 14.08 -11.30
C TYR A 150 -0.41 13.29 -12.21
N PRO A 151 0.92 13.51 -12.11
CA PRO A 151 1.90 12.86 -12.98
C PRO A 151 1.78 11.34 -12.96
N ARG A 152 1.67 10.73 -14.13
CA ARG A 152 1.56 9.28 -14.34
C ARG A 152 2.93 8.61 -14.44
N GLY A 153 2.98 7.32 -14.14
CA GLY A 153 4.17 6.48 -14.34
C GLY A 153 5.36 6.88 -13.46
N GLY A 154 6.56 6.55 -13.92
CA GLY A 154 7.80 6.69 -13.15
C GLY A 154 8.10 5.44 -12.31
N ALA A 155 9.24 5.45 -11.62
CA ALA A 155 9.67 4.33 -10.77
C ALA A 155 8.72 4.14 -9.57
N HIS A 156 8.18 5.25 -9.04
CA HIS A 156 7.26 5.27 -7.90
C HIS A 156 5.89 5.79 -8.35
N PHE A 157 5.11 4.90 -8.93
CA PHE A 157 3.82 5.23 -9.55
C PHE A 157 2.63 5.12 -8.58
N THR A 158 2.82 4.57 -7.39
CA THR A 158 1.76 4.42 -6.38
C THR A 158 1.34 5.78 -5.81
N ARG A 159 0.07 5.89 -5.41
CA ARG A 159 -0.53 7.12 -4.87
C ARG A 159 -1.35 6.75 -3.65
N THR A 160 -1.04 7.36 -2.51
CA THR A 160 -1.81 7.15 -1.28
C THR A 160 -2.56 8.42 -0.95
N ILE A 161 -3.79 8.26 -0.49
CA ILE A 161 -4.65 9.35 -0.10
C ILE A 161 -5.00 9.24 1.38
N ALA A 162 -5.03 10.39 2.07
CA ALA A 162 -5.66 10.57 3.37
C ALA A 162 -6.56 11.80 3.31
N VAL A 163 -7.68 11.76 4.05
CA VAL A 163 -8.63 12.88 4.17
C VAL A 163 -8.40 13.54 5.51
N ALA A 164 -8.11 14.85 5.48
CA ALA A 164 -7.94 15.66 6.68
C ALA A 164 -9.30 16.09 7.28
N ASP A 165 -9.29 16.54 8.53
CA ASP A 165 -10.52 16.94 9.26
C ASP A 165 -11.30 18.06 8.59
N ASP A 166 -10.64 18.92 7.83
CA ASP A 166 -11.26 20.00 7.05
C ASP A 166 -11.79 19.55 5.69
N GLY A 167 -11.68 18.25 5.37
CA GLY A 167 -12.07 17.62 4.11
C GLY A 167 -11.02 17.71 3.01
N SER A 168 -9.86 18.36 3.23
CA SER A 168 -8.79 18.39 2.23
C SER A 168 -8.18 17.01 2.02
N HIS A 169 -7.68 16.76 0.81
CA HIS A 169 -7.11 15.50 0.40
C HIS A 169 -5.59 15.60 0.38
N LEU A 170 -4.91 14.80 1.20
CA LEU A 170 -3.46 14.66 1.17
C LEU A 170 -3.08 13.50 0.25
N ILE A 171 -2.28 13.77 -0.77
CA ILE A 171 -1.93 12.79 -1.80
C ILE A 171 -0.41 12.67 -1.86
N SER A 172 0.11 11.45 -1.67
CA SER A 172 1.52 11.18 -1.90
C SER A 172 1.80 10.98 -3.39
N ILE A 173 2.84 11.62 -3.90
CA ILE A 173 3.27 11.50 -5.30
C ILE A 173 4.76 11.17 -5.31
N GLY A 174 5.10 9.91 -5.54
CA GLY A 174 6.48 9.45 -5.56
C GLY A 174 7.29 9.96 -6.75
N SER A 175 8.61 9.89 -6.65
CA SER A 175 9.55 10.33 -7.67
C SER A 175 9.46 9.49 -8.95
N SER A 176 9.92 10.05 -10.07
CA SER A 176 9.99 9.35 -11.35
C SER A 176 11.18 8.37 -11.43
N CYS A 177 12.16 8.52 -10.57
CA CYS A 177 13.45 7.82 -10.62
C CYS A 177 13.99 7.47 -9.22
N ASN A 178 15.11 6.77 -9.16
CA ASN A 178 15.81 6.47 -7.91
C ASN A 178 16.46 7.73 -7.29
N ALA A 179 17.18 8.50 -8.09
CA ALA A 179 17.77 9.78 -7.72
C ALA A 179 17.92 10.63 -9.00
N CYS A 180 17.17 11.72 -9.07
CA CYS A 180 17.25 12.72 -10.15
C CYS A 180 16.54 14.00 -9.72
N TRP A 181 16.81 15.09 -10.38
CA TRP A 181 15.96 16.28 -10.32
C TRP A 181 14.69 16.01 -11.13
N GLU A 182 13.52 16.30 -10.53
CA GLU A 182 12.23 16.10 -11.18
C GLU A 182 11.87 17.29 -12.07
N ASP A 183 11.33 17.00 -13.26
CA ASP A 183 10.78 18.02 -14.16
C ASP A 183 9.38 18.49 -13.72
N ASP A 184 8.65 17.64 -12.98
CA ASP A 184 7.32 17.91 -12.49
C ASP A 184 7.35 18.20 -10.98
N GLY A 185 6.92 19.40 -10.61
CA GLY A 185 7.00 19.89 -9.22
C GLY A 185 6.11 19.16 -8.21
N TRP A 186 5.22 18.25 -8.65
CA TRP A 186 4.41 17.42 -7.75
C TRP A 186 5.08 16.08 -7.41
N ARG A 187 6.14 15.71 -8.12
CA ARG A 187 6.86 14.48 -7.82
C ARG A 187 7.71 14.61 -6.57
N ALA A 188 7.87 13.50 -5.87
CA ALA A 188 8.58 13.41 -4.59
C ALA A 188 8.01 14.35 -3.51
N THR A 189 6.66 14.44 -3.44
CA THR A 189 5.95 15.37 -2.56
C THR A 189 4.71 14.76 -1.91
N ILE A 190 4.21 15.42 -0.88
CA ILE A 190 2.81 15.35 -0.46
C ILE A 190 2.11 16.61 -1.00
N VAL A 191 1.05 16.39 -1.77
CA VAL A 191 0.16 17.43 -2.31
C VAL A 191 -1.10 17.47 -1.45
N GLU A 192 -1.55 18.68 -1.12
CA GLU A 192 -2.85 18.93 -0.54
C GLU A 192 -3.78 19.49 -1.62
N ALA A 193 -4.94 18.87 -1.78
CA ALA A 193 -5.99 19.31 -2.68
C ALA A 193 -7.26 19.69 -1.90
N SER A 194 -8.00 20.68 -2.42
CA SER A 194 -9.34 20.99 -1.88
C SER A 194 -10.29 19.79 -2.08
N PRO A 195 -11.36 19.67 -1.29
CA PRO A 195 -12.31 18.55 -1.42
C PRO A 195 -12.84 18.38 -2.84
N GLU A 196 -13.11 19.46 -3.56
CA GLU A 196 -13.60 19.41 -4.94
C GLU A 196 -12.50 19.31 -6.00
N GLY A 197 -11.21 19.20 -5.59
CA GLY A 197 -10.10 19.11 -6.53
C GLY A 197 -9.81 20.39 -7.34
N GLU A 198 -10.50 21.51 -7.03
CA GLU A 198 -10.38 22.77 -7.78
C GLU A 198 -9.03 23.47 -7.55
N SER A 199 -8.39 23.20 -6.44
CA SER A 199 -7.08 23.73 -6.10
C SER A 199 -6.20 22.67 -5.47
N ALA A 200 -4.89 22.72 -5.76
CA ALA A 200 -3.91 21.84 -5.14
C ALA A 200 -2.57 22.55 -4.97
N ARG A 201 -1.83 22.21 -3.91
CA ARG A 201 -0.52 22.78 -3.60
C ARG A 201 0.41 21.71 -3.02
N VAL A 202 1.71 21.89 -3.21
CA VAL A 202 2.69 21.07 -2.52
C VAL A 202 2.75 21.46 -1.06
N LEU A 203 2.51 20.50 -0.17
CA LEU A 203 2.56 20.67 1.28
C LEU A 203 3.97 20.40 1.81
N MET A 204 4.57 19.27 1.41
CA MET A 204 5.94 18.88 1.78
C MET A 204 6.64 18.29 0.56
N ARG A 205 7.93 18.61 0.37
CA ARG A 205 8.75 18.13 -0.74
C ARG A 205 9.92 17.27 -0.27
N GLY A 206 10.68 16.72 -1.22
CA GLY A 206 11.89 15.96 -0.92
C GLY A 206 11.65 14.55 -0.36
N LEU A 207 10.45 14.01 -0.56
CA LEU A 207 10.03 12.67 -0.15
C LEU A 207 10.12 11.72 -1.34
N ARG A 208 11.25 11.02 -1.51
CA ARG A 208 11.48 10.16 -2.68
C ARG A 208 10.29 9.26 -3.02
N ASN A 209 9.80 8.54 -2.03
CA ASN A 209 8.65 7.64 -2.19
C ASN A 209 7.90 7.50 -0.86
N ALA A 210 7.11 8.52 -0.53
CA ALA A 210 6.23 8.50 0.62
C ALA A 210 5.01 7.63 0.30
N VAL A 211 5.05 6.36 0.67
CA VAL A 211 3.97 5.42 0.32
C VAL A 211 2.84 5.45 1.33
N GLY A 212 3.13 5.46 2.63
CA GLY A 212 2.12 5.60 3.67
C GLY A 212 1.86 7.06 4.01
N VAL A 213 0.60 7.47 4.01
CA VAL A 213 0.14 8.77 4.53
C VAL A 213 -1.06 8.52 5.43
N ALA A 214 -1.05 9.05 6.64
CA ALA A 214 -2.17 8.95 7.57
C ALA A 214 -2.28 10.22 8.42
N ILE A 215 -3.51 10.49 8.88
CA ILE A 215 -3.81 11.53 9.86
C ILE A 215 -3.87 10.90 11.25
N ASP A 216 -3.12 11.46 12.18
CA ASP A 216 -3.22 11.08 13.60
C ASP A 216 -4.59 11.55 14.14
N PRO A 217 -5.48 10.66 14.53
CA PRO A 217 -6.83 11.03 14.96
C PRO A 217 -6.87 11.79 16.28
N ALA A 218 -5.80 11.76 17.06
CA ALA A 218 -5.73 12.49 18.33
C ALA A 218 -5.35 13.98 18.13
N THR A 219 -4.58 14.29 17.09
CA THR A 219 -3.97 15.61 16.90
C THR A 219 -4.34 16.27 15.57
N GLY A 220 -4.89 15.52 14.61
CA GLY A 220 -5.09 15.97 13.24
C GLY A 220 -3.80 16.13 12.42
N ALA A 221 -2.64 15.75 12.99
CA ALA A 221 -1.37 15.86 12.30
C ALA A 221 -1.22 14.78 11.21
N ALA A 222 -0.72 15.19 10.05
CA ALA A 222 -0.40 14.27 8.97
C ALA A 222 1.01 13.68 9.13
N TRP A 223 1.13 12.39 8.82
CA TRP A 223 2.38 11.63 8.91
C TRP A 223 2.60 10.83 7.63
N ALA A 224 3.88 10.70 7.23
CA ALA A 224 4.25 10.00 6.02
C ALA A 224 5.45 9.08 6.26
N THR A 225 5.33 7.80 5.87
CA THR A 225 6.47 6.90 5.69
C THR A 225 7.19 7.26 4.40
N ASN A 226 8.51 7.11 4.33
CA ASN A 226 9.24 7.39 3.10
C ASN A 226 10.35 6.38 2.87
N ASN A 227 10.36 5.81 1.68
CA ASN A 227 11.38 4.88 1.22
C ASN A 227 12.57 5.64 0.65
N GLY A 228 13.75 5.42 1.23
CA GLY A 228 15.02 6.04 0.87
C GLY A 228 15.54 5.63 -0.51
N ARG A 229 16.66 6.24 -0.92
CA ARG A 229 17.34 5.93 -2.19
C ARG A 229 17.88 4.49 -2.18
N ASP A 230 17.69 3.77 -3.28
CA ASP A 230 18.29 2.46 -3.50
C ASP A 230 19.75 2.57 -3.94
N LEU A 231 20.51 1.48 -3.76
CA LEU A 231 21.86 1.26 -4.28
C LEU A 231 22.95 2.16 -3.66
N MET A 232 22.78 2.53 -2.38
CA MET A 232 23.80 3.19 -1.56
C MET A 232 24.49 2.23 -0.56
N GLY A 233 24.40 0.91 -0.79
CA GLY A 233 24.87 -0.14 0.11
C GLY A 233 23.75 -0.70 0.98
N ASP A 234 24.09 -1.71 1.80
CA ASP A 234 23.07 -2.44 2.59
C ASP A 234 22.46 -1.59 3.71
N ASP A 235 23.22 -0.67 4.30
CA ASP A 235 22.86 0.02 5.52
C ASP A 235 22.57 1.53 5.34
N SER A 236 22.48 2.01 4.08
CA SER A 236 22.28 3.43 3.78
C SER A 236 21.43 3.63 2.51
N PRO A 237 20.58 4.69 2.50
CA PRO A 237 20.16 5.49 3.64
C PRO A 237 19.12 4.74 4.48
N PRO A 238 18.88 5.11 5.74
CA PRO A 238 17.78 4.56 6.51
C PRO A 238 16.42 4.95 5.90
N GLU A 239 15.41 4.16 6.13
CA GLU A 239 14.02 4.51 5.88
C GLU A 239 13.54 5.51 6.93
N THR A 240 12.52 6.31 6.61
CA THR A 240 12.16 7.45 7.44
C THR A 240 10.66 7.59 7.66
N LEU A 241 10.30 8.21 8.78
CA LEU A 241 8.97 8.71 9.11
C LEU A 241 9.05 10.22 9.31
N TYR A 242 8.16 10.95 8.65
CA TYR A 242 8.06 12.40 8.76
C TYR A 242 6.68 12.83 9.26
N ARG A 243 6.66 13.85 10.14
CA ARG A 243 5.49 14.69 10.28
C ARG A 243 5.40 15.59 9.05
N VAL A 244 4.27 15.59 8.38
CA VAL A 244 4.05 16.41 7.19
C VAL A 244 3.75 17.83 7.63
N VAL A 245 4.65 18.76 7.29
CA VAL A 245 4.56 20.17 7.68
C VAL A 245 4.69 21.06 6.44
N GLU A 246 3.80 22.01 6.29
CA GLU A 246 3.77 22.91 5.15
C GLU A 246 5.10 23.66 4.96
N GLY A 247 5.55 23.68 3.70
CA GLY A 247 6.76 24.39 3.27
C GLY A 247 8.07 23.71 3.65
N THR A 248 8.04 22.48 4.19
CA THR A 248 9.26 21.74 4.56
C THR A 248 9.80 20.88 3.43
N ASP A 249 11.10 20.54 3.53
CA ASP A 249 11.86 19.74 2.57
C ASP A 249 12.56 18.59 3.29
N ALA A 250 12.23 17.34 2.93
CA ALA A 250 12.89 16.13 3.44
C ALA A 250 14.22 15.81 2.75
N GLY A 251 14.59 16.56 1.70
CA GLY A 251 15.95 16.61 1.14
C GLY A 251 16.18 15.86 -0.16
N TRP A 252 15.40 14.84 -0.50
CA TRP A 252 15.61 14.12 -1.76
C TRP A 252 15.47 15.05 -2.97
N PRO A 253 16.35 14.97 -4.01
CA PRO A 253 17.36 13.93 -4.23
C PRO A 253 18.76 14.25 -3.64
N ARG A 254 19.02 15.44 -3.13
CA ARG A 254 20.35 15.92 -2.72
C ARG A 254 20.79 15.48 -1.31
N CYS A 255 19.82 15.11 -0.47
CA CYS A 255 20.04 14.70 0.91
C CYS A 255 19.06 13.59 1.32
N HIS A 256 19.48 12.70 2.20
CA HIS A 256 18.70 11.60 2.74
C HIS A 256 18.69 11.64 4.27
N ALA A 257 17.54 11.26 4.85
CA ALA A 257 17.35 11.15 6.30
C ALA A 257 17.80 12.37 7.12
N GLY A 258 17.84 13.56 6.50
CA GLY A 258 18.14 14.81 7.15
C GLY A 258 19.61 15.23 7.15
N ASP A 259 20.56 14.29 7.05
CA ASP A 259 22.01 14.55 7.25
C ASP A 259 22.96 13.77 6.34
N ILE A 260 22.47 12.95 5.41
CA ILE A 260 23.29 12.15 4.50
C ILE A 260 23.28 12.80 3.11
N PRO A 261 24.32 13.52 2.69
CA PRO A 261 24.38 14.06 1.33
C PRO A 261 24.35 12.93 0.28
N ASP A 262 23.63 13.17 -0.81
CA ASP A 262 23.61 12.22 -1.92
C ASP A 262 25.00 12.17 -2.59
N PRO A 263 25.54 10.98 -2.89
CA PRO A 263 26.90 10.86 -3.45
C PRO A 263 27.05 11.42 -4.86
N ASP A 264 25.95 11.52 -5.61
CA ASP A 264 25.96 11.99 -7.01
C ASP A 264 25.41 13.41 -7.15
N LEU A 265 24.39 13.77 -6.35
CA LEU A 265 23.62 15.02 -6.47
C LEU A 265 23.81 15.97 -5.27
N GLY A 266 24.50 15.55 -4.20
CA GLY A 266 24.64 16.35 -2.99
C GLY A 266 25.37 17.68 -3.20
N ASP A 267 26.35 17.71 -4.10
CA ASP A 267 27.09 18.94 -4.45
C ASP A 267 26.41 19.80 -5.50
N GLU A 268 25.34 19.31 -6.13
CA GLU A 268 24.56 20.06 -7.10
C GLU A 268 23.53 20.97 -6.39
N PRO A 269 23.38 22.24 -6.83
CA PRO A 269 22.37 23.12 -6.26
C PRO A 269 20.96 22.65 -6.68
N ASP A 270 20.07 22.58 -5.70
CA ASP A 270 18.64 22.36 -5.93
C ASP A 270 18.09 23.41 -6.89
N PRO A 271 17.47 23.02 -8.02
CA PRO A 271 17.02 23.97 -9.04
C PRO A 271 15.91 24.92 -8.57
N ILE A 272 15.25 24.61 -7.44
CA ILE A 272 14.17 25.44 -6.87
C ILE A 272 14.71 26.38 -5.79
N THR A 273 15.56 25.86 -4.88
CA THR A 273 16.02 26.61 -3.70
C THR A 273 17.45 27.14 -3.85
N GLY A 274 18.26 26.57 -4.75
CA GLY A 274 19.69 26.85 -4.87
C GLY A 274 20.56 26.26 -3.75
N LEU A 275 19.98 25.53 -2.80
CA LEU A 275 20.68 24.90 -1.68
C LEU A 275 21.42 23.62 -2.12
N THR A 276 22.50 23.26 -1.44
CA THR A 276 23.27 22.05 -1.70
C THR A 276 23.30 21.14 -0.46
N GLY A 277 23.62 19.88 -0.66
CA GLY A 277 23.73 18.89 0.42
C GLY A 277 22.46 18.85 1.28
N CYS A 278 22.64 18.86 2.59
CA CYS A 278 21.52 18.80 3.54
C CYS A 278 21.11 20.17 4.11
N GLU A 279 21.54 21.27 3.48
CA GLU A 279 21.15 22.61 3.93
C GLU A 279 19.63 22.81 3.80
N GLY A 280 18.96 23.28 4.89
CA GLY A 280 17.53 23.55 4.93
C GLY A 280 16.63 22.30 4.96
N VAL A 281 17.21 21.09 5.05
CA VAL A 281 16.47 19.84 5.15
C VAL A 281 15.97 19.62 6.57
N VAL A 282 14.70 19.18 6.70
CA VAL A 282 14.17 18.81 8.01
C VAL A 282 14.56 17.37 8.37
N PRO A 283 14.95 17.09 9.63
CA PRO A 283 15.23 15.74 10.06
C PRO A 283 13.94 14.90 10.12
N PRO A 284 14.01 13.58 9.91
CA PRO A 284 12.88 12.69 10.13
C PRO A 284 12.55 12.59 11.63
N SER A 285 11.28 12.29 11.94
CA SER A 285 10.83 12.02 13.31
C SER A 285 11.27 10.65 13.82
N ALA A 286 11.44 9.70 12.90
CA ALA A 286 12.06 8.40 13.19
C ALA A 286 12.80 7.86 11.96
N THR A 287 13.78 6.99 12.21
CA THR A 287 14.51 6.25 11.19
C THR A 287 14.38 4.75 11.41
N PHE A 288 14.41 3.98 10.34
CA PHE A 288 14.33 2.52 10.36
C PHE A 288 15.48 1.91 9.56
N GLY A 289 15.63 0.60 9.64
CA GLY A 289 16.64 -0.11 8.85
C GLY A 289 16.53 0.20 7.36
N ALA A 290 17.67 0.44 6.70
CA ALA A 290 17.74 0.75 5.28
C ALA A 290 17.08 -0.35 4.45
N HIS A 291 16.34 0.05 3.40
CA HIS A 291 15.68 -0.82 2.42
C HIS A 291 14.57 -1.72 2.98
N ALA A 292 14.11 -1.51 4.20
CA ALA A 292 13.00 -2.26 4.79
C ALA A 292 11.63 -1.94 4.12
N ALA A 293 11.54 -0.83 3.40
CA ALA A 293 10.39 -0.36 2.64
C ALA A 293 9.12 -0.18 3.50
N PRO A 294 9.07 0.84 4.38
CA PRO A 294 7.86 1.18 5.12
C PRO A 294 6.78 1.66 4.15
N LEU A 295 5.59 1.05 4.23
CA LEU A 295 4.43 1.39 3.42
C LEU A 295 3.31 1.94 4.31
N GLY A 296 2.22 1.19 4.51
CA GLY A 296 1.05 1.63 5.25
C GLY A 296 1.38 2.04 6.69
N ILE A 297 0.72 3.10 7.14
CA ILE A 297 0.76 3.57 8.52
C ILE A 297 -0.67 3.78 9.02
N ALA A 298 -0.96 3.37 10.25
CA ALA A 298 -2.20 3.62 10.95
C ALA A 298 -1.93 3.89 12.43
N PHE A 299 -2.88 4.54 13.10
CA PHE A 299 -2.79 4.80 14.54
C PHE A 299 -3.74 3.86 15.27
N TRP A 300 -3.19 2.98 16.08
CA TRP A 300 -3.93 1.95 16.79
C TRP A 300 -3.60 1.98 18.26
N ARG A 301 -4.62 2.25 19.10
CA ARG A 301 -4.43 2.48 20.54
C ARG A 301 -3.45 3.65 20.76
N ASP A 302 -2.40 3.44 21.54
CA ASP A 302 -1.33 4.40 21.86
C ASP A 302 -0.06 4.17 21.01
N HIS A 303 -0.22 3.65 19.77
CA HIS A 303 0.89 3.31 18.88
C HIS A 303 0.61 3.76 17.43
N ALA A 304 1.67 4.11 16.72
CA ALA A 304 1.67 4.09 15.26
C ALA A 304 2.09 2.70 14.77
N VAL A 305 1.30 2.10 13.89
CA VAL A 305 1.55 0.79 13.27
C VAL A 305 2.00 1.00 11.84
N ILE A 306 3.14 0.41 11.45
CA ILE A 306 3.73 0.56 10.12
C ILE A 306 4.01 -0.81 9.51
N ALA A 307 3.52 -1.03 8.28
CA ALA A 307 3.80 -2.22 7.49
C ALA A 307 5.13 -2.06 6.73
N PHE A 308 6.06 -2.99 6.93
CA PHE A 308 7.35 -3.04 6.24
C PHE A 308 7.30 -4.10 5.14
N HIS A 309 7.26 -3.65 3.90
CA HIS A 309 7.10 -4.50 2.71
C HIS A 309 8.29 -5.41 2.45
N GLY A 310 9.46 -5.03 2.93
CA GLY A 310 10.68 -5.80 2.85
C GLY A 310 11.59 -5.47 1.68
N SER A 311 12.89 -5.70 1.90
CA SER A 311 13.98 -5.31 1.01
C SER A 311 14.06 -6.17 -0.26
N TRP A 312 14.57 -5.57 -1.34
CA TRP A 312 14.92 -6.27 -2.58
C TRP A 312 16.40 -6.07 -2.96
N ASN A 313 17.02 -4.98 -2.55
CA ASN A 313 18.38 -4.56 -2.93
C ASN A 313 19.36 -4.63 -1.76
N ARG A 314 19.23 -5.65 -0.92
CA ARG A 314 20.07 -5.88 0.27
C ARG A 314 20.65 -7.30 0.27
N SER A 315 21.89 -7.48 0.71
CA SER A 315 22.56 -8.79 0.80
C SER A 315 21.83 -9.74 1.75
N THR A 316 21.35 -9.21 2.88
CA THR A 316 20.46 -9.93 3.80
C THR A 316 19.12 -9.20 3.84
N LYS A 317 18.05 -9.92 3.55
CA LYS A 317 16.70 -9.35 3.56
C LYS A 317 16.30 -8.87 4.95
N VAL A 318 15.60 -7.71 4.99
CA VAL A 318 15.04 -7.08 6.20
C VAL A 318 13.63 -6.57 5.92
N GLY A 319 12.90 -6.20 6.97
CA GLY A 319 11.47 -5.91 6.88
C GLY A 319 10.68 -7.22 6.70
N TYR A 320 9.58 -7.18 5.98
CA TYR A 320 8.60 -8.28 5.88
C TYR A 320 7.91 -8.53 7.21
N ASP A 321 7.62 -7.46 7.92
CA ASP A 321 6.99 -7.45 9.24
C ASP A 321 6.10 -6.21 9.40
N VAL A 322 5.38 -6.16 10.50
CA VAL A 322 4.64 -4.99 10.93
C VAL A 322 5.22 -4.56 12.26
N LEU A 323 5.65 -3.32 12.31
CA LEU A 323 6.16 -2.71 13.53
C LEU A 323 5.10 -1.78 14.14
N TRP A 324 5.12 -1.66 15.46
CA TRP A 324 4.40 -0.62 16.16
C TRP A 324 5.36 0.22 17.00
N LEU A 325 5.08 1.53 17.04
CA LEU A 325 5.88 2.50 17.77
C LEU A 325 5.03 3.11 18.87
N PRO A 326 5.49 3.14 20.13
CA PRO A 326 4.84 3.92 21.18
C PRO A 326 4.68 5.38 20.73
N TRP A 327 3.46 5.95 20.91
CA TRP A 327 3.07 7.19 20.27
C TRP A 327 2.42 8.18 21.22
N ASP A 328 2.90 9.45 21.16
CA ASP A 328 2.32 10.60 21.85
C ASP A 328 2.64 11.87 21.02
N ASP A 329 1.77 12.20 20.05
CA ASP A 329 2.00 13.23 19.00
C ASP A 329 3.36 13.08 18.29
N GLY A 330 3.82 11.83 18.17
CA GLY A 330 5.08 11.43 17.60
C GLY A 330 5.66 10.18 18.28
N PRO A 331 6.73 9.59 17.72
CA PRO A 331 7.35 8.42 18.32
C PRO A 331 8.02 8.76 19.67
N VAL A 332 7.66 8.04 20.74
CA VAL A 332 8.19 8.23 22.10
C VAL A 332 9.07 7.07 22.59
N GLY A 333 9.29 6.07 21.75
CA GLY A 333 10.09 4.89 22.06
C GLY A 333 10.60 4.16 20.83
N PRO A 334 11.40 3.11 21.01
CA PRO A 334 11.83 2.28 19.89
C PRO A 334 10.66 1.47 19.33
N PRO A 335 10.69 1.12 18.02
CA PRO A 335 9.70 0.22 17.44
C PRO A 335 9.85 -1.20 17.97
N GLU A 336 8.72 -1.90 18.11
CA GLU A 336 8.64 -3.31 18.43
C GLU A 336 7.91 -4.07 17.30
N VAL A 337 8.10 -5.40 17.22
CA VAL A 337 7.45 -6.22 16.20
C VAL A 337 6.04 -6.55 16.67
N LEU A 338 5.03 -6.09 15.92
CA LEU A 338 3.62 -6.45 16.12
C LEU A 338 3.25 -7.74 15.38
N ALA A 339 3.68 -7.88 14.11
CA ALA A 339 3.42 -9.10 13.35
C ALA A 339 4.61 -9.46 12.48
N SER A 340 4.92 -10.75 12.41
CA SER A 340 5.99 -11.31 11.59
C SER A 340 5.64 -12.69 11.08
N GLY A 341 6.51 -13.26 10.25
CA GLY A 341 6.31 -14.60 9.67
C GLY A 341 6.34 -14.60 8.14
N PHE A 342 6.31 -13.44 7.51
CA PHE A 342 6.32 -13.30 6.06
C PHE A 342 7.64 -13.65 5.40
N LEU A 343 8.75 -13.63 6.14
CA LEU A 343 10.08 -14.02 5.66
C LEU A 343 10.55 -15.27 6.40
N ASP A 344 10.96 -16.30 5.66
CA ASP A 344 11.71 -17.40 6.22
C ASP A 344 13.20 -17.00 6.34
N PRO A 345 13.73 -16.84 7.55
CA PRO A 345 15.12 -16.41 7.74
C PRO A 345 16.16 -17.46 7.31
N ALA A 346 15.76 -18.73 7.18
CA ALA A 346 16.66 -19.80 6.80
C ALA A 346 16.86 -19.87 5.27
N SER A 347 15.79 -19.75 4.50
CA SER A 347 15.86 -19.78 3.03
C SER A 347 15.97 -18.36 2.43
N GLY A 348 15.53 -17.35 3.13
CA GLY A 348 15.37 -15.98 2.61
C GLY A 348 14.15 -15.86 1.68
N ASP A 349 13.23 -16.84 1.67
CA ASP A 349 12.01 -16.76 0.88
C ASP A 349 10.92 -16.00 1.63
N ALA A 350 10.26 -15.11 0.92
CA ALA A 350 9.11 -14.39 1.46
C ALA A 350 7.81 -15.09 1.03
N SER A 351 6.99 -15.50 1.99
CA SER A 351 5.65 -16.05 1.76
C SER A 351 4.62 -14.96 1.49
N GLY A 352 4.82 -13.76 2.07
CA GLY A 352 3.98 -12.60 1.93
C GLY A 352 4.77 -11.30 2.03
N ARG A 353 4.09 -10.16 1.82
CA ARG A 353 4.65 -8.80 1.93
C ARG A 353 3.60 -7.84 2.48
N PRO A 354 3.75 -7.39 3.74
CA PRO A 354 2.87 -6.40 4.34
C PRO A 354 2.79 -5.11 3.51
N ALA A 355 1.59 -4.58 3.30
CA ALA A 355 1.42 -3.38 2.49
C ALA A 355 0.57 -2.30 3.19
N GLY A 356 -0.74 -2.43 3.24
CA GLY A 356 -1.65 -1.49 3.90
C GLY A 356 -2.02 -1.94 5.30
N VAL A 357 -2.27 -0.98 6.18
CA VAL A 357 -2.85 -1.20 7.51
C VAL A 357 -3.99 -0.22 7.73
N VAL A 358 -5.08 -0.67 8.36
CA VAL A 358 -6.21 0.17 8.76
C VAL A 358 -6.85 -0.39 10.03
N VAL A 359 -7.39 0.48 10.86
CA VAL A 359 -8.11 0.09 12.07
C VAL A 359 -9.60 0.00 11.76
N GLY A 360 -10.21 -1.14 12.05
CA GLY A 360 -11.62 -1.39 11.88
C GLY A 360 -12.51 -0.73 12.92
N ALA A 361 -13.80 -0.59 12.61
CA ALA A 361 -14.80 -0.11 13.56
C ALA A 361 -14.97 -1.05 14.77
N ASP A 362 -14.62 -2.31 14.62
CA ASP A 362 -14.55 -3.34 15.67
C ASP A 362 -13.31 -3.21 16.57
N GLY A 363 -12.40 -2.26 16.26
CA GLY A 363 -11.15 -2.03 16.98
C GLY A 363 -10.03 -2.99 16.62
N ALA A 364 -10.21 -3.92 15.68
CA ALA A 364 -9.16 -4.76 15.15
C ALA A 364 -8.30 -4.00 14.13
N LEU A 365 -7.07 -4.47 13.93
CA LEU A 365 -6.19 -3.99 12.86
C LEU A 365 -6.30 -4.93 11.66
N TYR A 366 -6.54 -4.37 10.49
CA TYR A 366 -6.52 -5.08 9.22
C TYR A 366 -5.21 -4.81 8.48
N LEU A 367 -4.61 -5.87 7.93
CA LEU A 367 -3.32 -5.85 7.26
C LEU A 367 -3.43 -6.51 5.88
N SER A 368 -3.11 -5.80 4.81
CA SER A 368 -3.02 -6.40 3.48
C SER A 368 -1.65 -7.02 3.23
N ASP A 369 -1.65 -8.17 2.55
CA ASP A 369 -0.46 -8.87 2.04
C ASP A 369 -0.54 -8.90 0.50
N ASP A 370 0.20 -8.02 -0.14
CA ASP A 370 0.11 -7.81 -1.59
C ASP A 370 0.79 -8.91 -2.41
N LYS A 371 1.60 -9.75 -1.78
CA LYS A 371 2.21 -10.91 -2.42
C LYS A 371 1.36 -12.17 -2.25
N GLY A 372 0.78 -12.36 -1.07
CA GLY A 372 -0.03 -13.53 -0.74
C GLY A 372 -1.47 -13.43 -1.26
N GLY A 373 -1.96 -12.22 -1.50
CA GLY A 373 -3.37 -11.98 -1.87
C GLY A 373 -4.33 -12.14 -0.69
N PHE A 374 -3.88 -11.77 0.52
CA PHE A 374 -4.63 -11.90 1.76
C PHE A 374 -4.90 -10.54 2.42
N VAL A 375 -5.97 -10.50 3.19
CA VAL A 375 -6.15 -9.54 4.27
C VAL A 375 -6.17 -10.31 5.58
N TYR A 376 -5.35 -9.92 6.51
CA TYR A 376 -5.32 -10.45 7.88
C TYR A 376 -6.05 -9.52 8.83
N ARG A 377 -6.66 -10.08 9.88
CA ARG A 377 -7.26 -9.36 11.00
C ARG A 377 -6.45 -9.69 12.26
N ILE A 378 -6.00 -8.64 12.95
CA ILE A 378 -5.22 -8.73 14.19
C ILE A 378 -6.02 -8.08 15.32
N GLU A 379 -6.21 -8.80 16.40
CA GLU A 379 -6.89 -8.34 17.60
C GLU A 379 -6.11 -8.71 18.86
N GLY A 380 -6.40 -8.02 19.99
CA GLY A 380 -5.70 -8.25 21.25
C GLY A 380 -6.29 -7.44 22.39
#